data_75fb3ce561f5bca8d5f170a16d13232a
#
_entry.id   75fb3ce561f5bca8d5f170a16d13232a
#
_cell.length_a   1.000
_cell.length_b   1.000
_cell.length_c   1.000
_cell.angle_alpha   90.00
_cell.angle_beta   90.00
_cell.angle_gamma   90.00
#
_symmetry.space_group_name_H-M   'P 1'
#
loop_
_entity.id
_entity.type
_entity.pdbx_description
1 polymer ?
#
loop_
_entity_poly.entity_id
_entity_poly.type
_entity_poly.pdbx_seq_one_letter_code
_entity_poly.pdbx_strand_id
1 'polypeptide(L)'
;ATRIAQAIKEGEFNLYYQKINSIQPTATASSHYEILIRMNEEENNLMPPGSFLPLVDQYKMMPQLDRWIVNYIVQWLSAHPEVKATFCLNVARDTLNDRAFPSFIQECLQKANVPASSFCFEVEVLDARTNIADTLIFTQEVRELGCLVSLCSFDPDSSQLLDKIEFDYLKIDGSLVCNILRDEEDLEKIITINQLAHKTGIQTIAELVETDDILAKLQQVGVDYAQGFGIGKAQPFKDLEL
;
A
#
# COMPACT_ATOMS: atom_id res chain seq x y z
N ALA A 1 10.09 18.19 -16.25
CA ALA A 1 11.04 17.94 -15.16
C ALA A 1 11.07 19.07 -14.14
N THR A 2 11.38 20.31 -14.54
CA THR A 2 11.54 21.46 -13.63
C THR A 2 10.28 21.74 -12.78
N ARG A 3 9.08 21.69 -13.38
CA ARG A 3 7.83 21.93 -12.65
C ARG A 3 7.56 20.86 -11.60
N ILE A 4 7.83 19.58 -11.90
CA ILE A 4 7.66 18.47 -10.96
C ILE A 4 8.66 18.55 -9.83
N ALA A 5 9.92 18.84 -10.13
CA ALA A 5 10.96 19.06 -9.11
C ALA A 5 10.58 20.19 -8.13
N GLN A 6 10.03 21.27 -8.65
CA GLN A 6 9.54 22.37 -7.84
C GLN A 6 8.35 21.95 -6.98
N ALA A 7 7.38 21.25 -7.54
CA ALA A 7 6.21 20.74 -6.81
C ALA A 7 6.62 19.84 -5.63
N ILE A 8 7.59 18.95 -5.84
CA ILE A 8 8.12 18.08 -4.76
C ILE A 8 8.82 18.93 -3.69
N LYS A 9 9.63 19.89 -4.10
CA LYS A 9 10.36 20.77 -3.18
C LYS A 9 9.42 21.64 -2.33
N GLU A 10 8.37 22.15 -2.93
CA GLU A 10 7.39 23.04 -2.30
C GLU A 10 6.23 22.31 -1.63
N GLY A 11 6.15 20.97 -1.83
CA GLY A 11 5.10 20.15 -1.21
C GLY A 11 3.71 20.44 -1.76
N GLU A 12 3.60 20.67 -3.06
CA GLU A 12 2.33 21.01 -3.74
C GLU A 12 1.44 19.78 -3.95
N PHE A 13 1.27 18.97 -2.90
CA PHE A 13 0.49 17.74 -2.93
C PHE A 13 -0.49 17.70 -1.76
N ASN A 14 -1.60 17.00 -1.98
CA ASN A 14 -2.52 16.61 -0.94
C ASN A 14 -2.53 15.09 -0.78
N LEU A 15 -2.41 14.65 0.46
CA LEU A 15 -2.56 13.24 0.81
C LEU A 15 -4.01 12.92 1.12
N TYR A 16 -4.39 11.72 0.74
CA TYR A 16 -5.67 11.08 1.06
C TYR A 16 -5.42 9.79 1.80
N TYR A 17 -6.39 9.32 2.53
CA TYR A 17 -6.39 8.00 3.14
C TYR A 17 -7.62 7.21 2.74
N GLN A 18 -7.48 5.90 2.64
CA GLN A 18 -8.58 4.96 2.47
C GLN A 18 -8.47 3.85 3.52
N LYS A 19 -9.56 3.56 4.21
CA LYS A 19 -9.59 2.54 5.26
C LYS A 19 -9.42 1.14 4.66
N ILE A 20 -8.62 0.32 5.35
CA ILE A 20 -8.50 -1.12 5.16
C ILE A 20 -8.99 -1.76 6.43
N ASN A 21 -10.18 -2.38 6.40
CA ASN A 21 -10.83 -2.93 7.58
C ASN A 21 -10.62 -4.43 7.68
N SER A 22 -10.38 -4.90 8.91
CA SER A 22 -10.51 -6.32 9.22
C SER A 22 -11.94 -6.77 9.02
N ILE A 23 -12.11 -7.94 8.38
CA ILE A 23 -13.42 -8.54 8.12
C ILE A 23 -13.61 -9.88 8.79
N GLN A 24 -12.65 -10.31 9.61
CA GLN A 24 -12.75 -11.51 10.44
C GLN A 24 -12.95 -11.13 11.92
N PRO A 25 -13.80 -11.86 12.66
CA PRO A 25 -14.15 -11.51 14.04
C PRO A 25 -13.01 -11.68 15.05
N THR A 26 -11.95 -12.39 14.68
CA THR A 26 -10.79 -12.69 15.55
C THR A 26 -9.63 -11.70 15.38
N ALA A 27 -9.74 -10.75 14.46
CA ALA A 27 -8.68 -9.81 14.20
C ALA A 27 -8.58 -8.78 15.32
N THR A 28 -7.39 -8.63 15.88
CA THR A 28 -7.07 -7.48 16.74
C THR A 28 -7.24 -6.20 15.94
N ALA A 29 -8.06 -5.30 16.43
CA ALA A 29 -8.39 -4.06 15.76
C ALA A 29 -7.19 -3.10 15.72
N SER A 30 -6.28 -3.31 14.77
CA SER A 30 -5.35 -2.27 14.36
C SER A 30 -5.94 -1.53 13.15
N SER A 31 -5.95 -0.21 13.20
CA SER A 31 -6.43 0.60 12.09
C SER A 31 -5.38 0.63 10.99
N HIS A 32 -5.77 0.23 9.77
CA HIS A 32 -4.92 0.29 8.58
C HIS A 32 -5.50 1.29 7.57
N TYR A 33 -4.63 2.08 6.98
CA TYR A 33 -4.99 3.09 5.99
C TYR A 33 -4.01 3.05 4.82
N GLU A 34 -4.50 2.99 3.60
CA GLU A 34 -3.69 3.27 2.42
C GLU A 34 -3.58 4.77 2.21
N ILE A 35 -2.37 5.25 1.97
CA ILE A 35 -2.10 6.65 1.66
C ILE A 35 -2.05 6.83 0.15
N LEU A 36 -2.85 7.77 -0.33
CA LEU A 36 -2.94 8.17 -1.72
C LEU A 36 -2.48 9.62 -1.85
N ILE A 37 -1.95 9.98 -3.00
CA ILE A 37 -1.43 11.32 -3.26
C ILE A 37 -2.09 11.94 -4.50
N ARG A 38 -2.37 13.23 -4.43
CA ARG A 38 -2.83 14.04 -5.55
C ARG A 38 -2.06 15.35 -5.63
N MET A 39 -1.78 15.79 -6.81
CA MET A 39 -1.19 17.10 -7.04
C MET A 39 -2.26 18.20 -6.97
N ASN A 40 -1.91 19.37 -6.42
CA ASN A 40 -2.84 20.49 -6.31
C ASN A 40 -3.43 20.90 -7.68
N GLU A 41 -2.65 20.81 -8.74
CA GLU A 41 -3.11 21.11 -10.11
C GLU A 41 -4.19 20.14 -10.61
N GLU A 42 -4.14 18.87 -10.19
CA GLU A 42 -5.21 17.89 -10.50
C GLU A 42 -6.50 18.24 -9.75
N GLU A 43 -6.40 18.61 -8.49
CA GLU A 43 -7.58 19.00 -7.68
C GLU A 43 -8.24 20.27 -8.16
N ASN A 44 -7.45 21.20 -8.67
CA ASN A 44 -7.94 22.46 -9.22
C ASN A 44 -8.37 22.35 -10.70
N ASN A 45 -8.43 21.14 -11.26
CA ASN A 45 -8.77 20.84 -12.66
C ASN A 45 -7.87 21.54 -13.69
N LEU A 46 -6.65 21.89 -13.31
CA LEU A 46 -5.62 22.42 -14.21
C LEU A 46 -4.87 21.32 -14.96
N MET A 47 -5.04 20.08 -14.50
CA MET A 47 -4.44 18.87 -15.04
C MET A 47 -5.46 17.71 -14.90
N PRO A 48 -5.55 16.77 -15.87
CA PRO A 48 -6.42 15.60 -15.72
C PRO A 48 -6.07 14.75 -14.50
N PRO A 49 -7.07 14.17 -13.78
CA PRO A 49 -6.84 13.29 -12.65
C PRO A 49 -5.96 12.09 -13.02
N GLY A 50 -5.00 11.74 -12.16
CA GLY A 50 -4.10 10.61 -12.35
C GLY A 50 -2.98 10.83 -13.37
N SER A 51 -2.83 12.05 -13.90
CA SER A 51 -1.83 12.33 -14.93
C SER A 51 -0.45 12.70 -14.37
N PHE A 52 -0.34 13.13 -13.11
CA PHE A 52 0.93 13.61 -12.59
C PHE A 52 1.90 12.46 -12.21
N LEU A 53 1.43 11.37 -11.63
CA LEU A 53 2.30 10.24 -11.27
C LEU A 53 3.05 9.63 -12.45
N PRO A 54 2.41 9.39 -13.61
CA PRO A 54 3.13 8.98 -14.81
C PRO A 54 4.19 9.96 -15.26
N LEU A 55 3.98 11.28 -15.07
CA LEU A 55 4.98 12.29 -15.36
C LEU A 55 6.16 12.23 -14.39
N VAL A 56 5.89 12.05 -13.09
CA VAL A 56 6.95 11.88 -12.08
C VAL A 56 7.81 10.66 -12.41
N ASP A 57 7.19 9.56 -12.78
CA ASP A 57 7.88 8.34 -13.20
C ASP A 57 8.70 8.54 -14.47
N GLN A 58 8.13 9.18 -15.48
CA GLN A 58 8.81 9.50 -16.75
C GLN A 58 10.08 10.32 -16.52
N TYR A 59 10.07 11.25 -15.56
CA TYR A 59 11.22 12.08 -15.22
C TYR A 59 12.14 11.47 -14.16
N LYS A 60 11.92 10.20 -13.78
CA LYS A 60 12.72 9.48 -12.79
C LYS A 60 12.78 10.15 -11.41
N MET A 61 11.66 10.75 -11.00
CA MET A 61 11.56 11.51 -9.75
C MET A 61 10.73 10.79 -8.67
N MET A 62 10.30 9.56 -8.92
CA MET A 62 9.53 8.80 -7.93
C MET A 62 10.28 8.61 -6.60
N PRO A 63 11.61 8.35 -6.55
CA PRO A 63 12.31 8.23 -5.28
C PRO A 63 12.25 9.51 -4.42
N GLN A 64 12.26 10.69 -5.03
CA GLN A 64 12.10 11.95 -4.31
C GLN A 64 10.68 12.13 -3.78
N LEU A 65 9.67 11.76 -4.57
CA LEU A 65 8.28 11.82 -4.16
C LEU A 65 7.99 10.84 -3.03
N ASP A 66 8.46 9.60 -3.12
CA ASP A 66 8.29 8.60 -2.08
C ASP A 66 8.94 9.04 -0.76
N ARG A 67 10.13 9.68 -0.81
CA ARG A 67 10.75 10.28 0.37
C ARG A 67 9.92 11.40 0.97
N TRP A 68 9.33 12.23 0.12
CA TRP A 68 8.45 13.31 0.59
C TRP A 68 7.25 12.74 1.35
N ILE A 69 6.61 11.68 0.82
CA ILE A 69 5.46 11.03 1.45
C ILE A 69 5.86 10.42 2.80
N VAL A 70 6.94 9.66 2.84
CA VAL A 70 7.45 9.07 4.10
C VAL A 70 7.69 10.15 5.14
N ASN A 71 8.40 11.21 4.77
CA ASN A 71 8.73 12.28 5.69
C ASN A 71 7.47 12.99 6.20
N TYR A 72 6.48 13.23 5.33
CA TYR A 72 5.22 13.84 5.72
C TYR A 72 4.48 13.02 6.79
N ILE A 73 4.35 11.71 6.56
CA ILE A 73 3.65 10.80 7.50
C ILE A 73 4.45 10.67 8.80
N VAL A 74 5.77 10.57 8.75
CA VAL A 74 6.63 10.52 9.93
C VAL A 74 6.45 11.79 10.79
N GLN A 75 6.46 12.97 10.18
CA GLN A 75 6.25 14.23 10.91
C GLN A 75 4.86 14.31 11.53
N TRP A 76 3.84 13.87 10.80
CA TRP A 76 2.49 13.83 11.33
C TRP A 76 2.37 12.86 12.53
N LEU A 77 2.92 11.66 12.43
CA LEU A 77 2.94 10.67 13.52
C LEU A 77 3.73 11.16 14.73
N SER A 78 4.82 11.87 14.52
CA SER A 78 5.61 12.48 15.59
C SER A 78 4.79 13.52 16.39
N ALA A 79 3.88 14.22 15.72
CA ALA A 79 2.96 15.18 16.35
C ALA A 79 1.73 14.50 16.99
N HIS A 80 1.48 13.20 16.69
CA HIS A 80 0.33 12.45 17.18
C HIS A 80 0.79 11.09 17.78
N PRO A 81 1.57 11.10 18.86
CA PRO A 81 2.16 9.88 19.44
C PRO A 81 1.12 8.89 20.02
N GLU A 82 -0.10 9.35 20.26
CA GLU A 82 -1.22 8.53 20.69
C GLU A 82 -1.78 7.61 19.61
N VAL A 83 -1.50 7.93 18.33
CA VAL A 83 -2.02 7.20 17.18
C VAL A 83 -1.37 5.84 17.06
N LYS A 84 -2.19 4.80 17.07
CA LYS A 84 -1.81 3.41 16.83
C LYS A 84 -2.45 2.92 15.54
N ALA A 85 -1.85 3.28 14.42
CA ALA A 85 -2.31 2.89 13.10
C ALA A 85 -1.13 2.44 12.23
N THR A 86 -1.43 1.66 11.21
CA THR A 86 -0.48 1.31 10.15
C THR A 86 -0.86 2.05 8.88
N PHE A 87 0.07 2.82 8.35
CA PHE A 87 -0.07 3.52 7.08
C PHE A 87 0.62 2.75 5.97
N CYS A 88 -0.14 2.43 4.93
CA CYS A 88 0.33 1.67 3.78
C CYS A 88 0.71 2.65 2.67
N LEU A 89 1.96 2.58 2.22
CA LEU A 89 2.58 3.51 1.27
C LEU A 89 3.04 2.74 0.03
N ASN A 90 2.56 3.15 -1.13
CA ASN A 90 3.04 2.61 -2.40
C ASN A 90 4.50 2.98 -2.62
N VAL A 91 5.29 2.01 -3.10
CA VAL A 91 6.71 2.18 -3.41
C VAL A 91 6.90 1.98 -4.91
N ALA A 92 7.43 2.99 -5.58
CA ALA A 92 7.72 2.92 -7.01
C ALA A 92 8.90 2.00 -7.33
N ARG A 93 8.95 1.50 -8.57
CA ARG A 93 10.03 0.65 -9.06
C ARG A 93 11.41 1.28 -8.85
N ASP A 94 11.58 2.54 -9.23
CA ASP A 94 12.86 3.24 -9.10
C ASP A 94 13.27 3.42 -7.62
N THR A 95 12.30 3.49 -6.71
CA THR A 95 12.54 3.54 -5.27
C THR A 95 12.98 2.18 -4.72
N LEU A 96 12.42 1.07 -5.20
CA LEU A 96 12.87 -0.28 -4.86
C LEU A 96 14.34 -0.51 -5.22
N ASN A 97 14.80 0.10 -6.32
CA ASN A 97 16.18 0.00 -6.79
C ASN A 97 17.13 0.95 -6.05
N ASP A 98 16.61 1.89 -5.28
CA ASP A 98 17.39 2.87 -4.54
C ASP A 98 17.87 2.30 -3.20
N ARG A 99 19.12 1.89 -3.16
CA ARG A 99 19.76 1.29 -1.97
C ARG A 99 19.83 2.23 -0.76
N ALA A 100 19.68 3.53 -0.95
CA ALA A 100 19.68 4.51 0.13
C ALA A 100 18.30 4.70 0.77
N PHE A 101 17.22 4.18 0.18
CA PHE A 101 15.87 4.40 0.67
C PHE A 101 15.60 3.75 2.04
N PRO A 102 15.99 2.49 2.30
CA PRO A 102 15.84 1.90 3.63
C PRO A 102 16.58 2.66 4.74
N SER A 103 17.80 3.11 4.47
CA SER A 103 18.56 3.94 5.42
C SER A 103 17.87 5.28 5.68
N PHE A 104 17.30 5.89 4.66
CA PHE A 104 16.50 7.11 4.80
C PHE A 104 15.29 6.89 5.73
N ILE A 105 14.55 5.78 5.54
CA ILE A 105 13.43 5.41 6.42
C ILE A 105 13.91 5.27 7.86
N GLN A 106 14.99 4.55 8.08
CA GLN A 106 15.57 4.35 9.41
C GLN A 106 15.89 5.67 10.10
N GLU A 107 16.56 6.58 9.41
CA GLU A 107 16.91 7.89 9.95
C GLU A 107 15.66 8.72 10.30
N CYS A 108 14.65 8.73 9.43
CA CYS A 108 13.40 9.45 9.67
C CYS A 108 12.70 8.93 10.94
N LEU A 109 12.57 7.60 11.07
CA LEU A 109 11.90 6.97 12.20
C LEU A 109 12.64 7.21 13.51
N GLN A 110 13.96 7.10 13.51
CA GLN A 110 14.79 7.31 14.70
C GLN A 110 14.75 8.76 15.16
N LYS A 111 14.92 9.72 14.26
CA LYS A 111 14.89 11.16 14.59
C LYS A 111 13.55 11.62 15.16
N ALA A 112 12.46 11.06 14.65
CA ALA A 112 11.11 11.43 15.05
C ALA A 112 10.54 10.56 16.19
N ASN A 113 11.26 9.52 16.59
CA ASN A 113 10.80 8.53 17.58
C ASN A 113 9.45 7.89 17.20
N VAL A 114 9.29 7.53 15.92
CA VAL A 114 8.08 6.90 15.37
C VAL A 114 8.31 5.39 15.25
N PRO A 115 7.34 4.55 15.68
CA PRO A 115 7.44 3.10 15.55
C PRO A 115 7.48 2.66 14.08
N ALA A 116 8.41 1.79 13.72
CA ALA A 116 8.50 1.23 12.36
C ALA A 116 7.23 0.45 11.96
N SER A 117 6.54 -0.16 12.92
CA SER A 117 5.26 -0.85 12.71
C SER A 117 4.11 0.06 12.25
N SER A 118 4.28 1.38 12.31
CA SER A 118 3.35 2.34 11.73
C SER A 118 3.38 2.38 10.20
N PHE A 119 4.34 1.71 9.56
CA PHE A 119 4.52 1.71 8.11
C PHE A 119 4.39 0.30 7.51
N CYS A 120 3.61 0.21 6.44
CA CYS A 120 3.55 -0.93 5.54
C CYS A 120 3.87 -0.44 4.12
N PHE A 121 4.91 -0.96 3.50
CA PHE A 121 5.28 -0.61 2.14
C PHE A 121 4.60 -1.55 1.16
N GLU A 122 3.93 -0.98 0.16
CA GLU A 122 3.18 -1.71 -0.86
C GLU A 122 4.00 -1.81 -2.14
N VAL A 123 4.27 -3.04 -2.57
CA VAL A 123 5.06 -3.36 -3.77
C VAL A 123 4.15 -4.02 -4.79
N GLU A 124 4.14 -3.53 -6.02
CA GLU A 124 3.39 -4.14 -7.12
C GLU A 124 4.07 -5.43 -7.61
N VAL A 125 3.25 -6.45 -7.89
CA VAL A 125 3.72 -7.73 -8.44
C VAL A 125 4.60 -7.54 -9.68
N LEU A 126 4.21 -6.64 -10.59
CA LEU A 126 4.97 -6.36 -11.81
C LEU A 126 6.39 -5.87 -11.50
N ASP A 127 6.52 -4.97 -10.53
CA ASP A 127 7.82 -4.43 -10.12
C ASP A 127 8.67 -5.48 -9.41
N ALA A 128 8.07 -6.31 -8.57
CA ALA A 128 8.75 -7.42 -7.91
C ALA A 128 9.26 -8.49 -8.89
N ARG A 129 8.45 -8.83 -9.90
CA ARG A 129 8.85 -9.78 -10.96
C ARG A 129 10.00 -9.24 -11.81
N THR A 130 9.97 -7.96 -12.12
CA THR A 130 10.98 -7.31 -12.99
C THR A 130 12.32 -7.21 -12.28
N ASN A 131 12.33 -6.99 -10.97
CA ASN A 131 13.53 -6.77 -10.16
C ASN A 131 13.48 -7.57 -8.85
N ILE A 132 13.53 -8.90 -8.94
CA ILE A 132 13.45 -9.80 -7.78
C ILE A 132 14.55 -9.51 -6.76
N ALA A 133 15.80 -9.34 -7.22
CA ALA A 133 16.95 -9.11 -6.33
C ALA A 133 16.81 -7.80 -5.53
N ASP A 134 16.43 -6.71 -6.18
CA ASP A 134 16.25 -5.42 -5.51
C ASP A 134 15.04 -5.44 -4.58
N THR A 135 13.95 -6.08 -4.98
CA THR A 135 12.76 -6.26 -4.14
C THR A 135 13.07 -7.08 -2.90
N LEU A 136 13.84 -8.17 -3.04
CA LEU A 136 14.28 -8.99 -1.92
C LEU A 136 15.08 -8.17 -0.91
N ILE A 137 16.07 -7.42 -1.37
CA ILE A 137 16.92 -6.61 -0.49
C ILE A 137 16.10 -5.52 0.19
N PHE A 138 15.26 -4.78 -0.55
CA PHE A 138 14.39 -3.77 0.01
C PHE A 138 13.49 -4.35 1.11
N THR A 139 12.81 -5.46 0.81
CA THR A 139 11.87 -6.10 1.74
C THR A 139 12.58 -6.59 3.00
N GLN A 140 13.74 -7.22 2.87
CA GLN A 140 14.54 -7.64 4.03
C GLN A 140 14.93 -6.45 4.91
N GLU A 141 15.50 -5.41 4.32
CA GLU A 141 16.00 -4.25 5.06
C GLU A 141 14.89 -3.50 5.80
N VAL A 142 13.73 -3.25 5.16
CA VAL A 142 12.64 -2.53 5.83
C VAL A 142 11.93 -3.40 6.88
N ARG A 143 11.84 -4.72 6.67
CA ARG A 143 11.31 -5.64 7.69
C ARG A 143 12.25 -5.77 8.89
N GLU A 144 13.55 -5.77 8.69
CA GLU A 144 14.54 -5.73 9.78
C GLU A 144 14.41 -4.46 10.63
N LEU A 145 13.98 -3.34 10.06
CA LEU A 145 13.64 -2.12 10.81
C LEU A 145 12.37 -2.27 11.65
N GLY A 146 11.52 -3.24 11.36
CA GLY A 146 10.21 -3.44 11.97
C GLY A 146 9.03 -2.93 11.14
N CYS A 147 9.26 -2.45 9.91
CA CYS A 147 8.21 -2.12 8.96
C CYS A 147 7.54 -3.39 8.38
N LEU A 148 6.33 -3.25 7.88
CA LEU A 148 5.59 -4.29 7.19
C LEU A 148 5.70 -4.11 5.67
N VAL A 149 5.49 -5.18 4.92
CA VAL A 149 5.48 -5.14 3.45
C VAL A 149 4.30 -5.93 2.89
N SER A 150 3.62 -5.33 1.92
CA SER A 150 2.50 -5.91 1.19
C SER A 150 2.86 -6.10 -0.28
N LEU A 151 2.51 -7.26 -0.84
CA LEU A 151 2.59 -7.51 -2.27
C LEU A 151 1.21 -7.29 -2.90
N CYS A 152 1.11 -6.34 -3.83
CA CYS A 152 -0.15 -5.86 -4.39
C CYS A 152 -0.41 -6.39 -5.80
N SER A 153 -1.68 -6.37 -6.21
CA SER A 153 -2.17 -6.90 -7.49
C SER A 153 -1.83 -8.38 -7.66
N PHE A 154 -1.95 -9.14 -6.56
CA PHE A 154 -1.57 -10.54 -6.51
C PHE A 154 -2.60 -11.42 -7.22
N ASP A 155 -2.10 -12.30 -8.06
CA ASP A 155 -2.82 -13.36 -8.75
C ASP A 155 -2.12 -14.73 -8.54
N PRO A 156 -2.75 -15.86 -8.85
CA PRO A 156 -2.15 -17.19 -8.66
C PRO A 156 -0.84 -17.40 -9.45
N ASP A 157 -0.67 -16.73 -10.59
CA ASP A 157 0.54 -16.82 -11.44
C ASP A 157 1.75 -16.16 -10.78
N SER A 158 1.52 -15.36 -9.75
CA SER A 158 2.55 -14.66 -8.98
C SER A 158 3.12 -15.49 -7.81
N SER A 159 2.60 -16.68 -7.57
CA SER A 159 2.92 -17.53 -6.40
C SER A 159 4.42 -17.78 -6.20
N GLN A 160 5.21 -17.84 -7.27
CA GLN A 160 6.66 -18.05 -7.22
C GLN A 160 7.42 -16.92 -6.49
N LEU A 161 6.84 -15.74 -6.39
CA LEU A 161 7.44 -14.64 -5.62
C LEU A 161 7.50 -14.95 -4.12
N LEU A 162 6.50 -15.68 -3.62
CA LEU A 162 6.41 -16.05 -2.21
C LEU A 162 7.46 -17.07 -1.77
N ASP A 163 8.00 -17.83 -2.72
CA ASP A 163 9.10 -18.76 -2.45
C ASP A 163 10.45 -18.06 -2.23
N LYS A 164 10.54 -16.80 -2.66
CA LYS A 164 11.80 -16.04 -2.70
C LYS A 164 11.80 -14.84 -1.76
N ILE A 165 10.65 -14.23 -1.54
CA ILE A 165 10.52 -12.96 -0.81
C ILE A 165 9.43 -13.12 0.25
N GLU A 166 9.73 -12.71 1.47
CA GLU A 166 8.78 -12.69 2.58
C GLU A 166 7.95 -11.41 2.58
N PHE A 167 6.62 -11.58 2.62
CA PHE A 167 5.66 -10.48 2.75
C PHE A 167 4.78 -10.69 3.99
N ASP A 168 4.23 -9.60 4.52
CA ASP A 168 3.28 -9.63 5.64
C ASP A 168 1.84 -9.72 5.15
N TYR A 169 1.56 -9.11 3.98
CA TYR A 169 0.23 -9.09 3.35
C TYR A 169 0.31 -9.41 1.87
N LEU A 170 -0.77 -10.04 1.37
CA LEU A 170 -1.09 -10.12 -0.06
C LEU A 170 -2.36 -9.31 -0.32
N LYS A 171 -2.26 -8.29 -1.15
CA LYS A 171 -3.42 -7.61 -1.72
C LYS A 171 -3.87 -8.33 -2.99
N ILE A 172 -5.07 -8.89 -2.94
CA ILE A 172 -5.68 -9.64 -4.04
C ILE A 172 -6.08 -8.65 -5.13
N ASP A 173 -5.75 -8.97 -6.38
CA ASP A 173 -6.11 -8.14 -7.53
C ASP A 173 -7.61 -7.84 -7.53
N GLY A 174 -7.95 -6.55 -7.57
CA GLY A 174 -9.32 -6.08 -7.52
C GLY A 174 -10.18 -6.55 -8.69
N SER A 175 -9.60 -6.89 -9.84
CA SER A 175 -10.32 -7.46 -10.98
C SER A 175 -10.93 -8.83 -10.64
N LEU A 176 -10.28 -9.62 -9.81
CA LEU A 176 -10.83 -10.89 -9.30
C LEU A 176 -11.96 -10.63 -8.30
N VAL A 177 -11.75 -9.68 -7.38
CA VAL A 177 -12.73 -9.36 -6.32
C VAL A 177 -14.06 -8.88 -6.90
N CYS A 178 -14.03 -8.03 -7.92
CA CYS A 178 -15.24 -7.49 -8.54
C CYS A 178 -16.18 -8.56 -9.11
N ASN A 179 -15.66 -9.71 -9.50
CA ASN A 179 -16.39 -10.74 -10.24
C ASN A 179 -16.84 -11.94 -9.41
N ILE A 180 -16.46 -12.04 -8.14
CA ILE A 180 -16.61 -13.25 -7.32
C ILE A 180 -18.05 -13.78 -7.19
N LEU A 181 -19.05 -12.93 -7.39
CA LEU A 181 -20.47 -13.32 -7.35
C LEU A 181 -20.99 -13.84 -8.70
N ARG A 182 -20.24 -13.64 -9.77
CA ARG A 182 -20.66 -13.93 -11.15
C ARG A 182 -19.78 -14.94 -11.84
N ASP A 183 -18.53 -15.06 -11.41
CA ASP A 183 -17.50 -15.88 -12.02
C ASP A 183 -16.93 -16.85 -10.99
N GLU A 184 -17.22 -18.13 -11.17
CA GLU A 184 -16.76 -19.19 -10.28
C GLU A 184 -15.23 -19.38 -10.38
N GLU A 185 -14.63 -19.14 -11.55
CA GLU A 185 -13.18 -19.25 -11.73
C GLU A 185 -12.44 -18.17 -10.93
N ASP A 186 -12.94 -16.93 -10.94
CA ASP A 186 -12.36 -15.85 -10.15
C ASP A 186 -12.53 -16.11 -8.64
N LEU A 187 -13.66 -16.65 -8.23
CA LEU A 187 -13.85 -17.09 -6.83
C LEU A 187 -12.86 -18.19 -6.43
N GLU A 188 -12.64 -19.20 -7.28
CA GLU A 188 -11.67 -20.26 -7.01
C GLU A 188 -10.24 -19.72 -6.92
N LYS A 189 -9.89 -18.76 -7.75
CA LYS A 189 -8.59 -18.06 -7.67
C LYS A 189 -8.41 -17.37 -6.33
N ILE A 190 -9.42 -16.66 -5.84
CA ILE A 190 -9.36 -16.00 -4.52
C ILE A 190 -9.23 -17.01 -3.39
N ILE A 191 -9.98 -18.10 -3.43
CA ILE A 191 -9.86 -19.19 -2.45
C ILE A 191 -8.43 -19.75 -2.44
N THR A 192 -7.87 -20.00 -3.61
CA THR A 192 -6.50 -20.51 -3.77
C THR A 192 -5.47 -19.52 -3.21
N ILE A 193 -5.58 -18.23 -3.52
CA ILE A 193 -4.70 -17.17 -3.00
C ILE A 193 -4.78 -17.15 -1.47
N ASN A 194 -5.98 -17.16 -0.92
CA ASN A 194 -6.18 -17.07 0.53
C ASN A 194 -5.57 -18.30 1.25
N GLN A 195 -5.76 -19.49 0.71
CA GLN A 195 -5.17 -20.72 1.27
C GLN A 195 -3.64 -20.70 1.20
N LEU A 196 -3.08 -20.25 0.08
CA LEU A 196 -1.64 -20.10 -0.10
C LEU A 196 -1.04 -19.10 0.89
N ALA A 197 -1.67 -17.96 1.04
CA ALA A 197 -1.24 -16.92 1.99
C ALA A 197 -1.26 -17.45 3.43
N HIS A 198 -2.37 -18.03 3.86
CA HIS A 198 -2.52 -18.53 5.23
C HIS A 198 -1.57 -19.68 5.54
N LYS A 199 -1.29 -20.55 4.58
CA LYS A 199 -0.28 -21.62 4.72
C LYS A 199 1.12 -21.08 5.03
N THR A 200 1.44 -19.90 4.52
CA THR A 200 2.74 -19.23 4.75
C THR A 200 2.70 -18.16 5.85
N GLY A 201 1.58 -18.05 6.58
CA GLY A 201 1.43 -17.06 7.66
C GLY A 201 1.19 -15.64 7.20
N ILE A 202 0.80 -15.44 5.93
CA ILE A 202 0.52 -14.14 5.33
C ILE A 202 -0.97 -13.86 5.41
N GLN A 203 -1.33 -12.61 5.74
CA GLN A 203 -2.72 -12.14 5.74
C GLN A 203 -3.12 -11.58 4.38
N THR A 204 -4.39 -11.72 4.03
CA THR A 204 -4.93 -11.29 2.74
C THR A 204 -5.77 -10.02 2.86
N ILE A 205 -5.69 -9.19 1.84
CA ILE A 205 -6.45 -7.94 1.70
C ILE A 205 -7.17 -7.98 0.34
N ALA A 206 -8.49 -7.87 0.34
CA ALA A 206 -9.25 -7.75 -0.90
C ALA A 206 -9.46 -6.28 -1.26
N GLU A 207 -9.09 -5.89 -2.47
CA GLU A 207 -9.31 -4.56 -3.01
C GLU A 207 -10.65 -4.45 -3.75
N LEU A 208 -11.08 -3.24 -4.02
CA LEU A 208 -12.28 -2.91 -4.80
C LEU A 208 -13.55 -3.61 -4.30
N VAL A 209 -13.68 -3.73 -2.99
CA VAL A 209 -14.90 -4.24 -2.35
C VAL A 209 -15.97 -3.14 -2.37
N GLU A 210 -16.95 -3.27 -3.24
CA GLU A 210 -17.94 -2.22 -3.50
C GLU A 210 -19.31 -2.50 -2.87
N THR A 211 -19.63 -3.78 -2.60
CA THR A 211 -20.96 -4.18 -2.11
C THR A 211 -20.88 -5.07 -0.88
N ASP A 212 -21.96 -5.08 -0.09
CA ASP A 212 -22.09 -5.95 1.08
C ASP A 212 -22.12 -7.44 0.71
N ASP A 213 -22.65 -7.78 -0.45
CA ASP A 213 -22.70 -9.17 -0.92
C ASP A 213 -21.31 -9.71 -1.26
N ILE A 214 -20.44 -8.89 -1.89
CA ILE A 214 -19.04 -9.22 -2.11
C ILE A 214 -18.33 -9.37 -0.76
N LEU A 215 -18.53 -8.44 0.17
CA LEU A 215 -17.95 -8.48 1.50
C LEU A 215 -18.34 -9.77 2.25
N ALA A 216 -19.61 -10.13 2.24
CA ALA A 216 -20.08 -11.36 2.87
C ALA A 216 -19.44 -12.61 2.27
N LYS A 217 -19.25 -12.65 0.94
CA LYS A 217 -18.56 -13.74 0.26
C LYS A 217 -17.09 -13.86 0.65
N LEU A 218 -16.38 -12.73 0.73
CA LEU A 218 -14.99 -12.67 1.17
C LEU A 218 -14.84 -13.13 2.63
N GLN A 219 -15.77 -12.77 3.50
CA GLN A 219 -15.81 -13.26 4.88
C GLN A 219 -15.95 -14.79 4.94
N GLN A 220 -16.82 -15.39 4.12
CA GLN A 220 -17.01 -16.83 4.02
C GLN A 220 -15.74 -17.55 3.55
N VAL A 221 -15.01 -16.95 2.61
CA VAL A 221 -13.74 -17.49 2.10
C VAL A 221 -12.64 -17.43 3.16
N GLY A 222 -12.74 -16.51 4.12
CA GLY A 222 -11.74 -16.30 5.17
C GLY A 222 -10.69 -15.27 4.84
N VAL A 223 -10.97 -14.35 3.89
CA VAL A 223 -10.10 -13.18 3.62
C VAL A 223 -10.03 -12.29 4.85
N ASP A 224 -8.85 -11.78 5.18
CA ASP A 224 -8.59 -11.11 6.46
C ASP A 224 -9.03 -9.65 6.49
N TYR A 225 -8.80 -8.92 5.40
CA TYR A 225 -9.08 -7.48 5.28
C TYR A 225 -9.79 -7.16 3.97
N ALA A 226 -10.50 -6.04 3.97
CA ALA A 226 -11.14 -5.50 2.78
C ALA A 226 -10.93 -3.99 2.66
N GLN A 227 -10.83 -3.54 1.43
CA GLN A 227 -10.70 -2.15 1.01
C GLN A 227 -11.58 -1.90 -0.22
N GLY A 228 -12.20 -0.75 -0.30
CA GLY A 228 -13.04 -0.36 -1.43
C GLY A 228 -14.15 0.59 -1.01
N PHE A 229 -14.97 1.04 -1.96
CA PHE A 229 -16.05 2.00 -1.70
C PHE A 229 -17.14 1.46 -0.77
N GLY A 230 -17.33 0.14 -0.70
CA GLY A 230 -18.22 -0.50 0.26
C GLY A 230 -17.69 -0.47 1.70
N ILE A 231 -16.40 -0.23 1.90
CA ILE A 231 -15.75 -0.07 3.21
C ILE A 231 -15.63 1.42 3.56
N GLY A 232 -15.14 2.21 2.61
CA GLY A 232 -14.96 3.65 2.74
C GLY A 232 -14.29 4.23 1.51
N LYS A 233 -14.67 5.45 1.15
CA LYS A 233 -14.03 6.18 0.05
C LYS A 233 -12.74 6.83 0.55
N ALA A 234 -11.82 7.14 -0.38
CA ALA A 234 -10.66 7.96 -0.09
C ALA A 234 -11.10 9.34 0.39
N GLN A 235 -10.49 9.81 1.48
CA GLN A 235 -10.78 11.10 2.10
C GLN A 235 -9.48 11.89 2.33
N PRO A 236 -9.54 13.24 2.39
CA PRO A 236 -8.38 14.05 2.69
C PRO A 236 -7.71 13.63 3.99
N PHE A 237 -6.38 13.47 3.97
CA PHE A 237 -5.61 13.04 5.15
C PHE A 237 -5.78 13.99 6.35
N LYS A 238 -5.94 15.28 6.09
CA LYS A 238 -6.23 16.29 7.12
C LYS A 238 -7.52 16.03 7.91
N ASP A 239 -8.45 15.25 7.35
CA ASP A 239 -9.74 14.92 7.95
C ASP A 239 -9.71 13.56 8.69
N LEU A 240 -8.52 12.95 8.84
CA LEU A 240 -8.35 11.69 9.56
C LEU A 240 -8.68 11.89 11.04
N GLU A 241 -9.83 11.35 11.45
CA GLU A 241 -10.27 11.23 12.84
C GLU A 241 -9.89 9.85 13.38
N LEU A 242 -9.27 9.81 14.56
CA LEU A 242 -8.74 8.62 15.19
C LEU A 242 -9.45 8.31 16.50
#